data_34ab1bf863c2190fce514870168a2c8d
#
_entry.id   34ab1bf863c2190fce514870168a2c8d
#
_cell.length_a   1.000
_cell.length_b   1.000
_cell.length_c   1.000
_cell.angle_alpha   90.00
_cell.angle_beta   90.00
_cell.angle_gamma   90.00
#
_symmetry.space_group_name_H-M   'P 1'
#
loop_
_entity.id
_entity.type
_entity.pdbx_description
1 polymer ?
#
loop_
_entity_poly.entity_id
_entity_poly.type
_entity_poly.pdbx_seq_one_letter_code
_entity_poly.pdbx_strand_id
1 'polypeptide(L)'
;DGSGVLFTVDVSGPAIGNSVAMVDLRSGEQRVLLTAASGAQFVEPGYLLYAAGTVMQAVRFDLASRAVLGEPAPLAEQVAVLQAGVGQLAVSQSGMLVYIPSGALEQLTDGDARTIVWVNREGREEPIVGLPPRVYFALRVSPDGTRMALDVRDQESDIWIWDFARRTLDRLTFDPGGDAFPVWTPDSRRVIFGSSRTGPI
;
A
#
# COMPACT_ATOMS: atom_id res chain seq x y z
N ASP A 1 11.75 9.78 -9.30
CA ASP A 1 11.92 11.07 -9.99
C ASP A 1 10.62 11.88 -10.08
N GLY A 2 9.49 11.27 -9.69
CA GLY A 2 8.17 11.93 -9.69
C GLY A 2 7.59 12.20 -11.09
N SER A 3 8.10 11.57 -12.14
CA SER A 3 7.63 11.76 -13.51
C SER A 3 6.47 10.85 -13.91
N GLY A 4 6.12 9.86 -13.10
CA GLY A 4 5.03 8.94 -13.35
C GLY A 4 4.32 8.49 -12.07
N VAL A 5 3.08 8.04 -12.21
CA VAL A 5 2.26 7.47 -11.12
C VAL A 5 1.86 6.06 -11.48
N LEU A 6 2.09 5.12 -10.55
CA LEU A 6 1.56 3.76 -10.61
C LEU A 6 0.17 3.74 -9.97
N PHE A 7 -0.76 3.04 -10.59
CA PHE A 7 -2.12 2.87 -10.07
C PHE A 7 -2.70 1.51 -10.45
N THR A 8 -3.68 1.07 -9.67
CA THR A 8 -4.43 -0.14 -9.98
C THR A 8 -5.67 0.24 -10.77
N VAL A 9 -5.90 -0.43 -11.89
CA VAL A 9 -7.13 -0.35 -12.68
C VAL A 9 -8.01 -1.52 -12.28
N ASP A 10 -9.18 -1.22 -11.74
CA ASP A 10 -10.23 -2.21 -11.50
C ASP A 10 -11.03 -2.39 -12.80
N VAL A 11 -10.93 -3.56 -13.40
CA VAL A 11 -11.70 -3.90 -14.60
C VAL A 11 -12.97 -4.63 -14.16
N SER A 12 -14.03 -3.88 -13.90
CA SER A 12 -15.37 -4.42 -13.68
C SER A 12 -15.91 -4.98 -14.99
N GLY A 13 -15.82 -6.30 -15.22
CA GLY A 13 -16.31 -6.94 -16.42
C GLY A 13 -15.91 -8.42 -16.53
N PRO A 14 -16.30 -9.12 -17.61
CA PRO A 14 -16.00 -10.57 -17.77
C PRO A 14 -14.50 -10.88 -17.92
N ALA A 15 -13.62 -9.91 -18.13
CA ALA A 15 -12.17 -10.05 -17.99
C ALA A 15 -11.79 -9.80 -16.53
N ILE A 16 -11.87 -10.83 -15.72
CA ILE A 16 -11.64 -10.77 -14.28
C ILE A 16 -10.15 -10.52 -14.02
N GLY A 17 -9.82 -9.37 -13.43
CA GLY A 17 -8.52 -9.13 -12.83
C GLY A 17 -8.12 -7.66 -12.84
N ASN A 18 -7.68 -7.19 -11.69
CA ASN A 18 -7.05 -5.87 -11.58
C ASN A 18 -5.77 -5.83 -12.43
N SER A 19 -5.45 -4.66 -12.94
CA SER A 19 -4.22 -4.41 -13.68
C SER A 19 -3.44 -3.27 -13.05
N VAL A 20 -2.13 -3.36 -13.06
CA VAL A 20 -1.26 -2.26 -12.69
C VAL A 20 -0.92 -1.46 -13.94
N ALA A 21 -1.22 -0.19 -13.89
CA ALA A 21 -0.90 0.76 -14.94
C ALA A 21 -0.02 1.90 -14.42
N MET A 22 0.62 2.59 -15.34
CA MET A 22 1.39 3.79 -15.08
C MET A 22 0.91 4.90 -15.98
N VAL A 23 0.85 6.12 -15.44
CA VAL A 23 0.66 7.35 -16.22
C VAL A 23 1.94 8.19 -16.17
N ASP A 24 2.37 8.66 -17.34
CA ASP A 24 3.40 9.68 -17.45
C ASP A 24 2.80 11.05 -17.18
N LEU A 25 3.29 11.76 -16.16
CA LEU A 25 2.74 13.06 -15.76
C LEU A 25 3.08 14.20 -16.73
N ARG A 26 4.02 14.00 -17.68
CA ARG A 26 4.37 15.01 -18.67
C ARG A 26 3.53 14.87 -19.94
N SER A 27 3.37 13.63 -20.42
CA SER A 27 2.64 13.36 -21.67
C SER A 27 1.17 13.02 -21.44
N GLY A 28 0.78 12.58 -20.23
CA GLY A 28 -0.53 12.02 -19.94
C GLY A 28 -0.72 10.60 -20.49
N GLU A 29 0.30 10.01 -21.11
CA GLU A 29 0.24 8.66 -21.68
C GLU A 29 0.07 7.63 -20.56
N GLN A 30 -0.90 6.73 -20.74
CA GLN A 30 -1.17 5.62 -19.85
C GLN A 30 -0.74 4.30 -20.47
N ARG A 31 -0.13 3.44 -19.66
CA ARG A 31 0.33 2.12 -20.09
C ARG A 31 0.05 1.07 -19.00
N VAL A 32 -0.57 -0.04 -19.40
CA VAL A 32 -0.68 -1.22 -18.52
C VAL A 32 0.68 -1.91 -18.47
N LEU A 33 1.16 -2.16 -17.25
CA LEU A 33 2.44 -2.80 -16.98
C LEU A 33 2.29 -4.27 -16.61
N LEU A 34 1.26 -4.60 -15.82
CA LEU A 34 1.01 -5.94 -15.29
C LEU A 34 -0.49 -6.21 -15.31
N THR A 35 -0.86 -7.44 -15.70
CA THR A 35 -2.23 -7.96 -15.63
C THR A 35 -2.37 -8.90 -14.45
N ALA A 36 -3.59 -9.10 -13.94
CA ALA A 36 -3.87 -9.88 -12.73
C ALA A 36 -3.02 -9.43 -11.52
N ALA A 37 -2.79 -8.11 -11.40
CA ALA A 37 -1.89 -7.49 -10.45
C ALA A 37 -2.52 -6.25 -9.81
N SER A 38 -2.17 -5.96 -8.56
CA SER A 38 -2.69 -4.81 -7.82
C SER A 38 -1.68 -4.26 -6.82
N GLY A 39 -1.86 -2.99 -6.43
CA GLY A 39 -1.11 -2.36 -5.34
C GLY A 39 0.39 -2.24 -5.60
N ALA A 40 0.82 -2.06 -6.87
CA ALA A 40 2.24 -2.01 -7.20
C ALA A 40 2.94 -0.81 -6.57
N GLN A 41 4.13 -1.07 -6.03
CA GLN A 41 5.04 -0.08 -5.48
C GLN A 41 6.42 -0.22 -6.14
N PHE A 42 7.00 0.92 -6.52
CA PHE A 42 8.38 0.94 -7.02
C PHE A 42 9.36 0.94 -5.84
N VAL A 43 10.38 0.11 -5.95
CA VAL A 43 11.43 -0.06 -4.95
C VAL A 43 12.79 0.02 -5.62
N GLU A 44 13.68 0.84 -5.07
CA GLU A 44 15.07 0.86 -5.52
C GLU A 44 15.77 -0.51 -5.27
N PRO A 45 16.68 -0.95 -6.14
CA PRO A 45 17.25 -0.25 -7.31
C PRO A 45 16.51 -0.48 -8.65
N GLY A 46 15.27 -0.87 -8.68
CA GLY A 46 14.51 -1.05 -9.93
C GLY A 46 13.64 -2.28 -9.91
N TYR A 47 12.71 -2.33 -8.94
CA TYR A 47 11.71 -3.39 -8.84
C TYR A 47 10.32 -2.82 -8.65
N LEU A 48 9.31 -3.52 -9.18
CA LEU A 48 7.92 -3.37 -8.78
C LEU A 48 7.57 -4.52 -7.84
N LEU A 49 7.09 -4.19 -6.65
CA LEU A 49 6.43 -5.12 -5.74
C LEU A 49 4.92 -4.97 -5.89
N TYR A 50 4.20 -6.07 -6.02
CA TYR A 50 2.76 -6.06 -6.23
C TYR A 50 2.10 -7.35 -5.75
N ALA A 51 0.78 -7.34 -5.58
CA ALA A 51 0.01 -8.52 -5.28
C ALA A 51 -0.57 -9.13 -6.58
N ALA A 52 -0.35 -10.44 -6.76
CA ALA A 52 -1.00 -11.28 -7.77
C ALA A 52 -1.87 -12.32 -7.05
N GLY A 53 -3.17 -12.06 -6.92
CA GLY A 53 -4.00 -12.77 -5.95
C GLY A 53 -3.44 -12.58 -4.54
N THR A 54 -3.28 -13.65 -3.77
CA THR A 54 -2.71 -13.61 -2.41
C THR A 54 -1.19 -13.74 -2.36
N VAL A 55 -0.52 -13.78 -3.51
CA VAL A 55 0.95 -13.91 -3.60
C VAL A 55 1.56 -12.54 -3.87
N MET A 56 2.48 -12.12 -3.01
CA MET A 56 3.32 -10.97 -3.29
C MET A 56 4.43 -11.36 -4.26
N GLN A 57 4.59 -10.58 -5.32
CA GLN A 57 5.61 -10.78 -6.34
C GLN A 57 6.49 -9.55 -6.51
N ALA A 58 7.72 -9.80 -6.93
CA ALA A 58 8.64 -8.77 -7.39
C ALA A 58 8.98 -9.02 -8.86
N VAL A 59 9.06 -7.94 -9.63
CA VAL A 59 9.55 -7.98 -11.01
C VAL A 59 10.50 -6.81 -11.25
N ARG A 60 11.53 -7.00 -12.06
CA ARG A 60 12.43 -5.91 -12.44
C ARG A 60 11.69 -4.88 -13.28
N PHE A 61 11.97 -3.61 -13.01
CA PHE A 61 11.37 -2.49 -13.72
C PHE A 61 12.45 -1.48 -14.10
N ASP A 62 12.53 -1.17 -15.37
CA ASP A 62 13.42 -0.14 -15.88
C ASP A 62 12.68 1.21 -15.93
N LEU A 63 13.14 2.15 -15.11
CA LEU A 63 12.58 3.50 -15.05
C LEU A 63 12.79 4.29 -16.35
N ALA A 64 13.88 4.05 -17.09
CA ALA A 64 14.19 4.80 -18.28
C ALA A 64 13.25 4.42 -19.46
N SER A 65 13.07 3.13 -19.70
CA SER A 65 12.14 2.59 -20.72
C SER A 65 10.72 2.44 -20.19
N ARG A 66 10.51 2.57 -18.88
CA ARG A 66 9.23 2.36 -18.18
C ARG A 66 8.62 0.99 -18.49
N ALA A 67 9.46 -0.02 -18.49
CA ALA A 67 9.11 -1.37 -18.87
C ALA A 67 9.43 -2.38 -17.77
N VAL A 68 8.54 -3.38 -17.66
CA VAL A 68 8.80 -4.58 -16.85
C VAL A 68 9.80 -5.46 -17.59
N LEU A 69 10.80 -5.96 -16.86
CA LEU A 69 11.89 -6.79 -17.38
C LEU A 69 11.90 -8.18 -16.74
N GLY A 70 11.87 -9.21 -17.56
CA GLY A 70 11.95 -10.60 -17.10
C GLY A 70 10.66 -11.12 -16.48
N GLU A 71 10.78 -12.24 -15.77
CA GLU A 71 9.67 -12.93 -15.14
C GLU A 71 9.52 -12.51 -13.68
N PRO A 72 8.29 -12.41 -13.15
CA PRO A 72 8.03 -12.16 -11.75
C PRO A 72 8.55 -13.29 -10.85
N ALA A 73 9.06 -12.92 -9.68
CA ALA A 73 9.47 -13.85 -8.63
C ALA A 73 8.57 -13.70 -7.39
N PRO A 74 8.07 -14.81 -6.81
CA PRO A 74 7.30 -14.74 -5.57
C PRO A 74 8.22 -14.34 -4.40
N LEU A 75 7.74 -13.45 -3.53
CA LEU A 75 8.43 -12.98 -2.32
C LEU A 75 7.78 -13.49 -1.05
N ALA A 76 6.44 -13.48 -1.00
CA ALA A 76 5.68 -13.94 0.14
C ALA A 76 4.34 -14.51 -0.34
N GLU A 77 3.89 -15.56 0.32
CA GLU A 77 2.57 -16.16 0.12
C GLU A 77 1.60 -15.65 1.19
N GLN A 78 0.31 -15.70 0.90
CA GLN A 78 -0.75 -15.34 1.84
C GLN A 78 -0.75 -13.87 2.29
N VAL A 79 -0.51 -12.93 1.36
CA VAL A 79 -0.75 -11.51 1.59
C VAL A 79 -2.24 -11.21 1.50
N ALA A 80 -2.75 -10.45 2.45
CA ALA A 80 -4.14 -10.01 2.44
C ALA A 80 -4.42 -9.09 1.25
N VAL A 81 -5.48 -9.38 0.50
CA VAL A 81 -5.98 -8.56 -0.60
C VAL A 81 -7.42 -8.19 -0.30
N LEU A 82 -7.71 -6.90 -0.22
CA LEU A 82 -9.08 -6.42 0.00
C LEU A 82 -9.92 -6.47 -1.28
N GLN A 83 -11.25 -6.31 -1.15
CA GLN A 83 -12.20 -6.38 -2.26
C GLN A 83 -11.86 -5.48 -3.46
N ALA A 84 -11.17 -4.36 -3.24
CA ALA A 84 -10.67 -3.50 -4.31
C ALA A 84 -9.38 -4.03 -4.98
N GLY A 85 -8.95 -5.26 -4.66
CA GLY A 85 -7.73 -5.85 -5.20
C GLY A 85 -6.44 -5.20 -4.70
N VAL A 86 -6.49 -4.39 -3.65
CA VAL A 86 -5.30 -3.72 -3.11
C VAL A 86 -4.60 -4.66 -2.13
N GLY A 87 -3.42 -5.15 -2.50
CA GLY A 87 -2.55 -5.89 -1.59
C GLY A 87 -2.18 -5.05 -0.37
N GLN A 88 -2.38 -5.60 0.83
CA GLN A 88 -2.07 -4.93 2.08
C GLN A 88 -0.59 -5.04 2.40
N LEU A 89 0.21 -4.28 1.67
CA LEU A 89 1.67 -4.24 1.81
C LEU A 89 2.20 -2.81 1.69
N ALA A 90 3.31 -2.54 2.33
CA ALA A 90 4.09 -1.33 2.16
C ALA A 90 5.58 -1.65 2.24
N VAL A 91 6.38 -0.96 1.43
CA VAL A 91 7.83 -1.13 1.43
C VAL A 91 8.51 0.23 1.53
N SER A 92 9.56 0.32 2.33
CA SER A 92 10.41 1.50 2.42
C SER A 92 11.49 1.47 1.33
N GLN A 93 12.11 2.62 1.03
CA GLN A 93 13.25 2.68 0.11
C GLN A 93 14.47 1.89 0.62
N SER A 94 14.60 1.68 1.92
CA SER A 94 15.64 0.84 2.52
C SER A 94 15.40 -0.67 2.38
N GLY A 95 14.28 -1.08 1.74
CA GLY A 95 13.92 -2.48 1.52
C GLY A 95 13.21 -3.13 2.70
N MET A 96 12.72 -2.34 3.68
CA MET A 96 11.89 -2.83 4.76
C MET A 96 10.47 -3.06 4.24
N LEU A 97 9.95 -4.27 4.44
CA LEU A 97 8.63 -4.68 4.00
C LEU A 97 7.70 -4.89 5.19
N VAL A 98 6.48 -4.39 5.07
CA VAL A 98 5.37 -4.62 6.00
C VAL A 98 4.17 -5.13 5.21
N TYR A 99 3.50 -6.18 5.68
CA TYR A 99 2.26 -6.64 5.07
C TYR A 99 1.29 -7.23 6.11
N ILE A 100 0.04 -7.41 5.71
CA ILE A 100 -0.97 -8.11 6.52
C ILE A 100 -1.11 -9.52 5.92
N PRO A 101 -0.89 -10.60 6.71
CA PRO A 101 -1.10 -11.97 6.24
C PRO A 101 -2.58 -12.26 5.91
N SER A 102 -2.86 -13.02 4.84
CA SER A 102 -4.24 -13.34 4.43
C SER A 102 -4.97 -14.24 5.44
N GLY A 103 -4.28 -15.14 6.10
CA GLY A 103 -4.87 -15.98 7.15
C GLY A 103 -5.41 -15.20 8.35
N ALA A 104 -4.96 -13.96 8.53
CA ALA A 104 -5.55 -13.03 9.48
C ALA A 104 -6.90 -12.46 9.00
N LEU A 105 -7.23 -12.54 7.68
CA LEU A 105 -8.48 -12.01 7.11
C LEU A 105 -9.61 -13.05 7.03
N GLU A 106 -9.32 -14.33 6.93
CA GLU A 106 -10.34 -15.38 6.80
C GLU A 106 -11.22 -15.52 8.06
N GLN A 107 -10.78 -14.97 9.19
CA GLN A 107 -11.51 -14.94 10.46
C GLN A 107 -11.99 -13.55 10.86
N LEU A 108 -11.72 -12.51 10.06
CA LEU A 108 -12.02 -11.12 10.41
C LEU A 108 -13.25 -10.62 9.64
N THR A 109 -14.22 -10.11 10.36
CA THR A 109 -15.26 -9.23 9.81
C THR A 109 -14.65 -7.84 9.53
N ASP A 110 -15.32 -7.01 8.73
CA ASP A 110 -14.83 -5.66 8.39
C ASP A 110 -14.57 -4.73 9.61
N GLY A 111 -14.98 -5.16 10.82
CA GLY A 111 -14.81 -4.43 12.08
C GLY A 111 -13.77 -5.00 13.05
N ASP A 112 -13.00 -6.03 12.66
CA ASP A 112 -12.09 -6.66 13.61
C ASP A 112 -10.74 -5.93 13.72
N ALA A 113 -10.27 -5.79 14.97
CA ALA A 113 -8.96 -5.18 15.26
C ALA A 113 -7.81 -6.07 14.75
N ARG A 114 -6.84 -5.47 14.10
CA ARG A 114 -5.66 -6.13 13.50
C ARG A 114 -4.39 -5.65 14.17
N THR A 115 -3.40 -6.54 14.26
CA THR A 115 -2.04 -6.20 14.64
C THR A 115 -1.18 -6.05 13.40
N ILE A 116 -0.39 -4.98 13.34
CA ILE A 116 0.60 -4.79 12.27
C ILE A 116 1.92 -5.39 12.73
N VAL A 117 2.56 -6.15 11.86
CA VAL A 117 3.82 -6.84 12.14
C VAL A 117 4.92 -6.44 11.18
N TRP A 118 6.15 -6.46 11.64
CA TRP A 118 7.34 -6.48 10.80
C TRP A 118 7.61 -7.90 10.33
N VAL A 119 8.10 -8.06 9.12
CA VAL A 119 8.56 -9.35 8.61
C VAL A 119 9.97 -9.16 8.04
N ASN A 120 10.91 -9.97 8.52
CA ASN A 120 12.26 -9.97 8.00
C ASN A 120 12.37 -10.84 6.72
N ARG A 121 13.56 -10.89 6.09
CA ARG A 121 13.78 -11.64 4.85
C ARG A 121 13.67 -13.16 5.03
N GLU A 122 13.78 -13.65 6.26
CA GLU A 122 13.62 -15.06 6.64
C GLU A 122 12.16 -15.40 6.97
N GLY A 123 11.21 -14.47 6.81
CA GLY A 123 9.79 -14.66 7.09
C GLY A 123 9.42 -14.61 8.58
N ARG A 124 10.33 -14.16 9.46
CA ARG A 124 10.03 -14.03 10.89
C ARG A 124 9.23 -12.76 11.13
N GLU A 125 8.10 -12.93 11.79
CA GLU A 125 7.16 -11.85 12.15
C GLU A 125 7.44 -11.30 13.55
N GLU A 126 7.41 -9.98 13.69
CA GLU A 126 7.53 -9.28 14.96
C GLU A 126 6.48 -8.15 15.03
N PRO A 127 5.61 -8.11 16.06
CA PRO A 127 4.66 -7.02 16.24
C PRO A 127 5.37 -5.67 16.37
N ILE A 128 4.76 -4.61 15.82
CA ILE A 128 5.27 -3.24 16.02
C ILE A 128 5.02 -2.85 17.47
N VAL A 129 6.10 -2.75 18.23
CA VAL A 129 6.04 -2.50 19.69
C VAL A 129 5.41 -1.15 19.99
N GLY A 130 4.31 -1.17 20.74
CA GLY A 130 3.57 0.02 21.17
C GLY A 130 2.45 0.45 20.23
N LEU A 131 2.33 -0.13 19.04
CA LEU A 131 1.19 0.11 18.16
C LEU A 131 0.01 -0.77 18.61
N PRO A 132 -1.13 -0.17 19.05
CA PRO A 132 -2.26 -0.94 19.53
C PRO A 132 -2.99 -1.65 18.38
N PRO A 133 -3.63 -2.80 18.61
CA PRO A 133 -4.55 -3.39 17.65
C PRO A 133 -5.74 -2.44 17.39
N ARG A 134 -6.06 -2.20 16.11
CA ARG A 134 -7.20 -1.38 15.65
C ARG A 134 -7.73 -1.90 14.32
N VAL A 135 -8.84 -1.38 13.83
CA VAL A 135 -9.37 -1.71 12.50
C VAL A 135 -8.53 -1.00 11.43
N TYR A 136 -7.33 -1.51 11.19
CA TYR A 136 -6.45 -1.01 10.14
C TYR A 136 -6.91 -1.53 8.77
N PHE A 137 -7.11 -0.62 7.82
CA PHE A 137 -7.56 -0.96 6.46
C PHE A 137 -6.43 -0.85 5.43
N ALA A 138 -5.65 0.21 5.46
CA ALA A 138 -4.50 0.42 4.61
C ALA A 138 -3.34 1.05 5.38
N LEU A 139 -2.12 0.79 4.94
CA LEU A 139 -0.92 1.36 5.55
C LEU A 139 0.11 1.76 4.50
N ARG A 140 0.90 2.81 4.78
CA ARG A 140 2.02 3.27 3.96
C ARG A 140 3.15 3.77 4.83
N VAL A 141 4.31 3.15 4.72
CA VAL A 141 5.55 3.66 5.34
C VAL A 141 6.02 4.88 4.57
N SER A 142 6.48 5.92 5.27
CA SER A 142 7.07 7.10 4.63
C SER A 142 8.36 6.73 3.88
N PRO A 143 8.71 7.42 2.77
CA PRO A 143 9.93 7.14 2.01
C PRO A 143 11.20 7.15 2.85
N ASP A 144 11.29 7.99 3.87
CA ASP A 144 12.42 8.07 4.81
C ASP A 144 12.42 6.96 5.89
N GLY A 145 11.36 6.14 5.94
CA GLY A 145 11.22 5.02 6.88
C GLY A 145 10.94 5.43 8.34
N THR A 146 10.69 6.71 8.61
CA THR A 146 10.54 7.21 10.00
C THR A 146 9.11 7.14 10.53
N ARG A 147 8.11 7.12 9.63
CA ARG A 147 6.69 7.16 9.96
C ARG A 147 5.87 6.20 9.12
N MET A 148 4.65 5.93 9.56
CA MET A 148 3.68 5.14 8.80
C MET A 148 2.32 5.84 8.83
N ALA A 149 1.71 6.06 7.68
CA ALA A 149 0.34 6.53 7.55
C ALA A 149 -0.61 5.31 7.53
N LEU A 150 -1.70 5.41 8.26
CA LEU A 150 -2.65 4.34 8.52
C LEU A 150 -4.08 4.82 8.23
N ASP A 151 -4.81 4.05 7.44
CA ASP A 151 -6.27 4.15 7.30
C ASP A 151 -6.89 3.32 8.43
N VAL A 152 -7.55 3.98 9.37
CA VAL A 152 -8.13 3.36 10.56
C VAL A 152 -9.65 3.53 10.54
N ARG A 153 -10.40 2.45 10.69
CA ARG A 153 -11.86 2.41 10.54
C ARG A 153 -12.59 1.86 11.78
N ASP A 154 -12.23 2.30 12.97
CA ASP A 154 -12.89 1.83 14.20
C ASP A 154 -14.33 2.36 14.33
N GLN A 155 -14.51 3.67 14.41
CA GLN A 155 -15.81 4.34 14.50
C GLN A 155 -16.03 5.27 13.30
N GLU A 156 -14.97 5.94 12.87
CA GLU A 156 -14.91 6.81 11.71
C GLU A 156 -13.71 6.37 10.87
N SER A 157 -13.73 6.67 9.56
CA SER A 157 -12.60 6.38 8.67
C SER A 157 -11.67 7.57 8.65
N ASP A 158 -10.50 7.45 9.28
CA ASP A 158 -9.52 8.52 9.41
C ASP A 158 -8.11 8.08 9.08
N ILE A 159 -7.29 9.08 8.74
CA ILE A 159 -5.85 8.88 8.59
C ILE A 159 -5.16 9.16 9.91
N TRP A 160 -4.30 8.22 10.29
CA TRP A 160 -3.46 8.28 11.49
C TRP A 160 -2.00 8.16 11.10
N ILE A 161 -1.11 8.74 11.91
CA ILE A 161 0.35 8.67 11.73
C ILE A 161 0.97 7.95 12.91
N TRP A 162 1.70 6.89 12.62
CA TRP A 162 2.58 6.23 13.57
C TRP A 162 4.00 6.75 13.42
N ASP A 163 4.63 7.23 14.50
CA ASP A 163 6.04 7.61 14.55
C ASP A 163 6.85 6.47 15.18
N PHE A 164 7.76 5.87 14.42
CA PHE A 164 8.53 4.70 14.88
C PHE A 164 9.52 5.03 16.01
N ALA A 165 10.11 6.22 16.02
CA ALA A 165 11.08 6.63 17.03
C ALA A 165 10.39 6.99 18.35
N ARG A 166 9.28 7.73 18.29
CA ARG A 166 8.51 8.17 19.45
C ARG A 166 7.56 7.12 19.97
N ARG A 167 7.18 6.14 19.13
CA ARG A 167 6.13 5.14 19.40
C ARG A 167 4.79 5.78 19.74
N THR A 168 4.42 6.82 18.99
CA THR A 168 3.14 7.52 19.13
C THR A 168 2.26 7.30 17.91
N LEU A 169 0.95 7.17 18.15
CA LEU A 169 -0.08 7.07 17.13
C LEU A 169 -0.97 8.32 17.23
N ASP A 170 -0.83 9.23 16.27
CA ASP A 170 -1.52 10.51 16.26
C ASP A 170 -2.54 10.57 15.11
N ARG A 171 -3.78 11.02 15.40
CA ARG A 171 -4.82 11.22 14.39
C ARG A 171 -4.46 12.43 13.53
N LEU A 172 -4.45 12.26 12.20
CA LEU A 172 -4.12 13.31 11.24
C LEU A 172 -5.38 14.03 10.73
N THR A 173 -6.47 13.30 10.50
CA THR A 173 -7.72 13.87 9.96
C THR A 173 -8.84 13.81 11.00
N PHE A 174 -9.74 14.82 10.98
CA PHE A 174 -10.77 15.03 11.99
C PHE A 174 -12.12 15.42 11.39
N ASP A 175 -12.25 15.43 10.07
CA ASP A 175 -13.48 15.79 9.38
C ASP A 175 -14.51 14.65 9.52
N PRO A 176 -15.82 14.93 9.65
CA PRO A 176 -16.84 13.87 9.72
C PRO A 176 -16.97 13.07 8.42
N GLY A 177 -16.41 13.52 7.29
CA GLY A 177 -16.28 12.72 6.07
C GLY A 177 -15.20 11.65 6.22
N GLY A 178 -15.43 10.44 5.68
CA GLY A 178 -14.44 9.38 5.69
C GLY A 178 -13.20 9.73 4.88
N ASP A 179 -12.02 9.55 5.46
CA ASP A 179 -10.72 9.74 4.86
C ASP A 179 -9.99 8.39 4.75
N ALA A 180 -9.46 8.04 3.57
CA ALA A 180 -8.95 6.70 3.26
C ALA A 180 -7.77 6.71 2.28
N PHE A 181 -7.06 5.57 2.20
CA PHE A 181 -6.01 5.30 1.22
C PHE A 181 -4.86 6.32 1.21
N PRO A 182 -4.14 6.48 2.33
CA PRO A 182 -3.05 7.44 2.43
C PRO A 182 -1.86 7.08 1.53
N VAL A 183 -1.22 8.11 0.94
CA VAL A 183 0.02 8.01 0.18
C VAL A 183 0.95 9.14 0.59
N TRP A 184 2.21 8.84 0.86
CA TRP A 184 3.22 9.85 1.18
C TRP A 184 3.75 10.56 -0.06
N THR A 185 4.03 11.85 0.07
CA THR A 185 4.85 12.55 -0.92
C THR A 185 6.31 12.03 -0.85
N PRO A 186 7.08 12.09 -1.96
CA PRO A 186 8.47 11.60 -2.00
C PRO A 186 9.40 12.24 -0.96
N ASP A 187 9.11 13.46 -0.53
CA ASP A 187 9.85 14.19 0.50
C ASP A 187 9.45 13.81 1.94
N SER A 188 8.56 12.83 2.11
CA SER A 188 8.04 12.37 3.40
C SER A 188 7.35 13.45 4.25
N ARG A 189 6.97 14.59 3.66
CA ARG A 189 6.43 15.74 4.41
C ARG A 189 4.91 15.82 4.41
N ARG A 190 4.26 15.26 3.38
CA ARG A 190 2.81 15.34 3.21
C ARG A 190 2.21 13.98 2.95
N VAL A 191 0.95 13.82 3.32
CA VAL A 191 0.13 12.68 3.00
C VAL A 191 -1.01 13.13 2.08
N ILE A 192 -1.19 12.44 0.96
CA ILE A 192 -2.33 12.56 0.07
C ILE A 192 -3.28 11.44 0.42
N PHE A 193 -4.56 11.69 0.47
CA PHE A 193 -5.59 10.69 0.80
C PHE A 193 -6.89 10.98 0.06
N GLY A 194 -7.73 9.97 -0.11
CA GLY A 194 -9.11 10.11 -0.57
C GLY A 194 -9.99 10.61 0.56
N SER A 195 -10.92 11.53 0.27
CA SER A 195 -11.85 12.08 1.24
C SER A 195 -13.26 12.13 0.68
N SER A 196 -14.24 11.75 1.52
CA SER A 196 -15.66 11.90 1.20
C SER A 196 -16.30 13.16 1.77
N ARG A 197 -15.49 14.08 2.32
CA ARG A 197 -15.99 15.37 2.81
C ARG A 197 -16.63 16.15 1.68
N THR A 198 -17.84 16.69 1.94
CA THR A 198 -18.56 17.54 1.01
C THR A 198 -18.33 19.00 1.37
N GLY A 199 -17.83 19.78 0.42
CA GLY A 199 -17.60 21.21 0.60
C GLY A 199 -16.68 21.76 -0.48
N PRO A 200 -16.61 23.09 -0.66
CA PRO A 200 -15.63 23.66 -1.58
C PRO A 200 -14.21 23.37 -1.08
N ILE A 201 -13.39 22.93 -2.00
CA ILE A 201 -11.94 22.75 -1.81
C ILE A 201 -11.30 24.13 -1.71
#